data_e9f680f3512b4e801c97ed2e168a6802
#
_entry.id   e9f680f3512b4e801c97ed2e168a6802
#
_cell.length_a   1.000
_cell.length_b   1.000
_cell.length_c   1.000
_cell.angle_alpha   90.00
_cell.angle_beta   90.00
_cell.angle_gamma   90.00
#
_symmetry.space_group_name_H-M   'P 1'
#
loop_
_entity.id
_entity.type
_entity.pdbx_description
1 polymer ?
#
loop_
_entity_poly.entity_id
_entity_poly.type
_entity_poly.pdbx_seq_one_letter_code
_entity_poly.pdbx_strand_id
1 'polypeptide(L)'
;MFDSEYFRTSLQADVDAMGGQAVVEIHLLTGRTHRLRSVLSVHSGYVTFEAYQPRVDEPTREPRWKEEPRPGTPAHQTQRAVVSYESIATVAITSARGPDAPAIGFTRQ
;
A
#
# COMPACT_ATOMS: atom_id res chain seq x y z
N MET A 1 -13.02 -3.22 13.06
CA MET A 1 -13.26 -3.68 11.68
C MET A 1 -12.97 -2.54 10.73
N PHE A 2 -12.33 -2.85 9.60
CA PHE A 2 -12.04 -1.84 8.58
C PHE A 2 -13.27 -1.61 7.72
N ASP A 3 -13.44 -0.37 7.27
CA ASP A 3 -14.59 0.02 6.47
C ASP A 3 -14.20 1.14 5.50
N SER A 4 -15.17 1.64 4.74
CA SER A 4 -14.93 2.70 3.78
C SER A 4 -14.41 3.99 4.43
N GLU A 5 -14.89 4.31 5.61
CA GLU A 5 -14.47 5.51 6.32
C GLU A 5 -12.99 5.44 6.68
N TYR A 6 -12.51 4.28 7.09
CA TYR A 6 -11.09 4.09 7.39
C TYR A 6 -10.22 4.45 6.18
N PHE A 7 -10.58 3.93 5.01
CA PHE A 7 -9.77 4.14 3.81
C PHE A 7 -9.94 5.53 3.19
N ARG A 8 -11.06 6.20 3.46
CA ARG A 8 -11.27 7.56 2.97
C ARG A 8 -10.57 8.60 3.82
N THR A 9 -10.55 8.42 5.12
CA THR A 9 -10.17 9.47 6.07
C THR A 9 -9.04 9.05 6.99
N SER A 10 -9.25 7.99 7.75
CA SER A 10 -8.33 7.64 8.84
C SER A 10 -6.96 7.22 8.35
N LEU A 11 -6.90 6.40 7.30
CA LEU A 11 -5.63 5.96 6.76
C LEU A 11 -4.81 7.14 6.23
N GLN A 12 -5.46 8.04 5.49
CA GLN A 12 -4.77 9.22 4.97
C GLN A 12 -4.25 10.10 6.10
N ALA A 13 -5.04 10.29 7.14
CA ALA A 13 -4.63 11.08 8.29
C ALA A 13 -3.42 10.46 8.98
N ASP A 14 -3.40 9.13 9.13
CA ASP A 14 -2.27 8.44 9.74
C ASP A 14 -1.00 8.55 8.89
N VAL A 15 -1.13 8.44 7.57
CA VAL A 15 0.01 8.60 6.66
C VAL A 15 0.53 10.04 6.70
N ASP A 16 -0.38 11.02 6.70
CA ASP A 16 -0.01 12.43 6.78
C ASP A 16 0.70 12.75 8.08
N ALA A 17 0.29 12.13 9.18
CA ALA A 17 0.94 12.30 10.47
C ALA A 17 2.40 11.81 10.46
N MET A 18 2.73 10.93 9.53
CA MET A 18 4.11 10.46 9.33
C MET A 18 4.84 11.23 8.23
N GLY A 19 4.35 12.40 7.86
CA GLY A 19 4.97 13.24 6.84
C GLY A 19 4.60 12.86 5.42
N GLY A 20 3.58 12.06 5.24
CA GLY A 20 3.13 11.62 3.91
C GLY A 20 3.98 10.50 3.32
N GLN A 21 5.03 10.09 4.00
CA GLN A 21 5.91 9.01 3.55
C GLN A 21 5.87 7.88 4.57
N ALA A 22 5.18 6.82 4.20
CA ALA A 22 5.02 5.67 5.06
C ALA A 22 4.98 4.41 4.22
N VAL A 23 5.33 3.29 4.83
CA VAL A 23 5.11 1.97 4.24
C VAL A 23 3.83 1.44 4.86
N VAL A 24 2.84 1.17 4.02
CA VAL A 24 1.55 0.64 4.45
C VAL A 24 1.43 -0.78 3.94
N GLU A 25 1.22 -1.71 4.85
CA GLU A 25 1.02 -3.11 4.50
C GLU A 25 -0.37 -3.54 4.94
N ILE A 26 -1.10 -4.13 4.01
CA ILE A 26 -2.45 -4.64 4.27
C ILE A 26 -2.34 -6.15 4.39
N HIS A 27 -2.56 -6.64 5.59
CA HIS A 27 -2.48 -8.07 5.90
C HIS A 27 -3.87 -8.68 5.86
N LEU A 28 -4.04 -9.70 5.04
CA LEU A 28 -5.32 -10.38 4.88
C LEU A 28 -5.42 -11.58 5.80
N LEU A 29 -6.65 -11.98 6.09
CA LEU A 29 -6.91 -13.17 6.91
C LEU A 29 -6.36 -14.44 6.27
N THR A 30 -6.16 -14.43 4.95
CA THR A 30 -5.57 -15.56 4.22
C THR A 30 -4.07 -15.69 4.43
N GLY A 31 -3.43 -14.70 5.04
CA GLY A 31 -1.99 -14.66 5.20
C GLY A 31 -1.26 -13.85 4.14
N ARG A 32 -1.97 -13.43 3.09
CA ARG A 32 -1.36 -12.58 2.06
C ARG A 32 -1.15 -11.17 2.58
N THR A 33 -0.10 -10.53 2.09
CA THR A 33 0.21 -9.15 2.44
C THR A 33 0.35 -8.34 1.16
N HIS A 34 -0.29 -7.19 1.13
CA HIS A 34 -0.17 -6.23 0.04
C HIS A 34 0.53 -4.99 0.57
N ARG A 35 1.59 -4.58 -0.13
CA ARG A 35 2.23 -3.29 0.18
C ARG A 35 1.57 -2.22 -0.67
N LEU A 36 0.95 -1.27 -0.02
CA LEU A 36 0.11 -0.27 -0.67
C LEU A 36 0.96 0.75 -1.41
N ARG A 37 0.60 1.02 -2.66
CA ARG A 37 1.15 2.13 -3.43
C ARG A 37 0.17 3.29 -3.48
N SER A 38 -1.09 3.02 -3.79
CA SER A 38 -2.11 4.06 -3.82
C SER A 38 -3.50 3.47 -3.66
N VAL A 39 -4.39 4.22 -3.05
CA VAL A 39 -5.81 3.87 -2.97
C VAL A 39 -6.49 4.44 -4.20
N LEU A 40 -7.11 3.58 -4.99
CA LEU A 40 -7.75 3.97 -6.24
C LEU A 40 -9.21 4.34 -6.06
N SER A 41 -9.96 3.52 -5.35
CA SER A 41 -11.38 3.80 -5.09
C SER A 41 -11.82 3.10 -3.81
N VAL A 42 -12.76 3.73 -3.13
CA VAL A 42 -13.29 3.24 -1.87
C VAL A 42 -14.78 3.02 -2.04
N HIS A 43 -15.21 1.78 -1.79
CA HIS A 43 -16.61 1.38 -1.92
C HIS A 43 -17.15 0.96 -0.57
N SER A 44 -18.46 0.71 -0.50
CA SER A 44 -19.10 0.38 0.77
C SER A 44 -18.65 -0.96 1.36
N GLY A 45 -18.36 -1.94 0.51
CA GLY A 45 -18.00 -3.28 0.95
C GLY A 45 -16.58 -3.70 0.63
N TYR A 46 -15.86 -2.90 -0.16
CA TYR A 46 -14.51 -3.25 -0.60
C TYR A 46 -13.73 -2.02 -0.98
N VAL A 47 -12.42 -2.17 -1.09
CA VAL A 47 -11.51 -1.11 -1.52
C VAL A 47 -10.68 -1.63 -2.71
N THR A 48 -10.42 -0.75 -3.68
CA THR A 48 -9.53 -1.03 -4.79
C THR A 48 -8.28 -0.20 -4.63
N PHE A 49 -7.12 -0.86 -4.71
CA PHE A 49 -5.85 -0.16 -4.57
C PHE A 49 -4.79 -0.73 -5.49
N GLU A 50 -3.75 0.04 -5.73
CA GLU A 50 -2.53 -0.46 -6.35
C GLU A 50 -1.57 -0.90 -5.27
N ALA A 51 -1.01 -2.08 -5.45
CA ALA A 51 0.00 -2.63 -4.56
C ALA A 51 1.25 -2.97 -5.36
N TYR A 52 2.40 -2.91 -4.72
CA TYR A 52 3.64 -3.37 -5.33
C TYR A 52 3.56 -4.88 -5.49
N GLN A 53 3.96 -5.39 -6.67
CA GLN A 53 3.98 -6.82 -6.89
C GLN A 53 5.04 -7.48 -6.03
N PRO A 54 4.71 -8.61 -5.40
CA PRO A 54 5.72 -9.35 -4.66
C PRO A 54 6.76 -9.90 -5.64
N ARG A 55 8.02 -9.93 -5.20
CA ARG A 55 9.05 -10.62 -5.95
C ARG A 55 8.95 -12.11 -5.72
N VAL A 56 8.90 -12.83 -6.80
CA VAL A 56 8.82 -14.29 -6.73
C VAL A 56 10.20 -14.91 -6.52
N ASP A 57 11.23 -14.26 -7.03
CA ASP A 57 12.56 -14.85 -7.16
C ASP A 57 13.53 -14.54 -6.02
N GLU A 58 13.28 -13.51 -5.26
CA GLU A 58 14.20 -13.09 -4.21
C GLU A 58 13.45 -12.69 -2.95
N PRO A 59 13.71 -13.39 -1.84
CA PRO A 59 13.29 -12.88 -0.54
C PRO A 59 14.17 -11.67 -0.24
N THR A 60 13.68 -10.48 -0.52
CA THR A 60 14.40 -9.27 -0.19
C THR A 60 13.85 -8.69 1.09
N ARG A 61 14.74 -8.23 1.97
CA ARG A 61 14.37 -7.52 3.18
C ARG A 61 14.16 -6.04 2.92
N GLU A 62 14.56 -5.58 1.74
CA GLU A 62 14.42 -4.20 1.38
C GLU A 62 13.05 -3.94 0.78
N PRO A 63 12.39 -2.83 1.15
CA PRO A 63 11.17 -2.42 0.49
C PRO A 63 11.42 -2.16 -1.00
N ARG A 64 10.46 -2.51 -1.84
CA ARG A 64 10.64 -2.37 -3.29
C ARG A 64 10.85 -0.92 -3.72
N TRP A 65 10.33 0.04 -2.98
CA TRP A 65 10.52 1.44 -3.32
C TRP A 65 11.98 1.91 -3.17
N LYS A 66 12.83 1.12 -2.48
CA LYS A 66 14.26 1.42 -2.38
C LYS A 66 15.06 0.94 -3.58
N GLU A 67 14.45 0.16 -4.45
CA GLU A 67 15.16 -0.37 -5.60
C GLU A 67 15.29 0.71 -6.67
N GLU A 68 16.50 0.86 -7.17
CA GLU A 68 16.73 1.77 -8.28
C GLU A 68 16.24 1.15 -9.59
N PRO A 69 15.45 1.90 -10.38
CA PRO A 69 15.03 1.41 -11.68
C PRO A 69 16.21 1.29 -12.62
N ARG A 70 16.26 0.20 -13.38
CA ARG A 70 17.26 0.05 -14.42
C ARG A 70 16.77 0.72 -15.70
N PRO A 71 17.68 1.23 -16.53
CA PRO A 71 17.27 1.79 -17.82
C PRO A 71 16.45 0.79 -18.62
N GLY A 72 15.33 1.24 -19.15
CA GLY A 72 14.44 0.40 -19.94
C GLY A 72 13.51 -0.51 -19.14
N THR A 73 13.60 -0.48 -17.81
CA THR A 73 12.75 -1.31 -16.94
C THR A 73 11.80 -0.42 -16.14
N PRO A 74 10.53 -0.78 -16.00
CA PRO A 74 9.64 -0.04 -15.11
C PRO A 74 10.24 0.02 -13.71
N ALA A 75 10.14 1.20 -13.06
CA ALA A 75 10.71 1.40 -11.74
C ALA A 75 10.16 0.40 -10.73
N HIS A 76 8.84 0.17 -10.78
CA HIS A 76 8.16 -0.79 -9.90
C HIS A 76 7.02 -1.39 -10.67
N GLN A 77 6.88 -2.70 -10.55
CA GLN A 77 5.70 -3.36 -11.06
C GLN A 77 4.61 -3.30 -10.00
N THR A 78 3.41 -2.99 -10.44
CA THR A 78 2.27 -2.90 -9.54
C THR A 78 1.14 -3.77 -10.03
N GLN A 79 0.25 -4.11 -9.13
CA GLN A 79 -0.97 -4.80 -9.45
C GLN A 79 -2.15 -4.10 -8.80
N ARG A 80 -3.31 -4.20 -9.43
CA ARG A 80 -4.55 -3.69 -8.87
C ARG A 80 -5.17 -4.79 -8.03
N ALA A 81 -5.52 -4.47 -6.80
CA ALA A 81 -6.17 -5.42 -5.90
C ALA A 81 -7.53 -4.89 -5.48
N VAL A 82 -8.50 -5.77 -5.47
CA VAL A 82 -9.86 -5.49 -4.97
C VAL A 82 -10.03 -6.35 -3.73
N VAL A 83 -10.19 -5.72 -2.58
CA VAL A 83 -10.18 -6.43 -1.31
C VAL A 83 -11.40 -6.04 -0.48
N SER A 84 -12.15 -7.04 -0.03
CA SER A 84 -13.28 -6.80 0.87
C SER A 84 -12.76 -6.41 2.26
N TYR A 85 -13.47 -5.53 2.94
CA TYR A 85 -13.04 -5.10 4.27
C TYR A 85 -13.00 -6.25 5.27
N GLU A 86 -13.90 -7.22 5.10
CA GLU A 86 -13.98 -8.37 6.00
C GLU A 86 -12.73 -9.25 5.91
N SER A 87 -12.01 -9.22 4.80
CA SER A 87 -10.81 -10.04 4.64
C SER A 87 -9.55 -9.39 5.20
N ILE A 88 -9.63 -8.14 5.65
CA ILE A 88 -8.47 -7.43 6.17
C ILE A 88 -8.31 -7.73 7.66
N ALA A 89 -7.16 -8.26 8.01
CA ALA A 89 -6.83 -8.54 9.40
C ALA A 89 -6.14 -7.36 10.07
N THR A 90 -5.19 -6.74 9.38
CA THR A 90 -4.38 -5.67 9.95
C THR A 90 -3.93 -4.72 8.84
N VAL A 91 -3.86 -3.44 9.17
CA VAL A 91 -3.19 -2.45 8.34
C VAL A 91 -2.01 -1.93 9.16
N ALA A 92 -0.80 -2.26 8.73
CA ALA A 92 0.41 -1.85 9.43
C ALA A 92 1.01 -0.63 8.73
N ILE A 93 1.25 0.43 9.48
CA ILE A 93 1.80 1.68 8.95
C ILE A 93 3.14 1.91 9.62
N THR A 94 4.19 1.94 8.81
CA THR A 94 5.55 2.12 9.30
C THR A 94 6.14 3.37 8.68
N SER A 95 6.80 4.18 9.48
CA SER A 95 7.47 5.37 8.97
C SER A 95 8.53 4.97 7.95
N ALA A 96 8.43 5.51 6.74
CA ALA A 96 9.44 5.30 5.72
C ALA A 96 10.57 6.29 5.96
N ARG A 97 11.79 5.77 6.05
CA ARG A 97 12.97 6.60 6.26
C ARG A 97 13.71 6.77 4.96
N GLY A 98 14.13 8.00 4.69
CA GLY A 98 14.93 8.31 3.54
C GLY A 98 14.20 9.18 2.54
N PRO A 99 14.95 10.03 1.81
CA PRO A 99 14.35 10.98 0.88
C PRO A 99 13.73 10.33 -0.35
N ASP A 100 14.06 9.08 -0.60
CA ASP A 100 13.61 8.38 -1.80
C ASP A 100 12.31 7.60 -1.60
N ALA A 101 11.76 7.60 -0.39
CA ALA A 101 10.51 6.90 -0.12
C ALA A 101 9.35 7.60 -0.84
N PRO A 102 8.60 6.90 -1.70
CA PRO A 102 7.48 7.53 -2.39
C PRO A 102 6.32 7.79 -1.43
N ALA A 103 5.59 8.86 -1.69
CA ALA A 103 4.38 9.15 -0.97
C ALA A 103 3.28 8.14 -1.35
N ILE A 104 2.41 7.84 -0.41
CA ILE A 104 1.23 7.02 -0.68
C ILE A 104 0.20 7.89 -1.41
N GLY A 105 -0.34 7.36 -2.50
CA GLY A 105 -1.36 8.05 -3.28
C GLY A 105 -2.76 7.77 -2.78
N PHE A 106 -3.59 8.81 -2.74
CA PHE A 106 -4.99 8.68 -2.39
C PHE A 106 -5.83 9.37 -3.47
N THR A 107 -6.71 8.60 -4.08
CA THR A 107 -7.62 9.13 -5.08
C THR A 107 -8.92 9.56 -4.40
N ARG A 108 -9.37 10.78 -4.69
CA ARG A 108 -10.63 11.26 -4.13
C ARG A 108 -11.81 10.62 -4.86
N GLN A 109 -12.77 10.25 -4.09
CA GLN A 109 -14.02 9.68 -4.60
C GLN A 109 -15.12 10.72 -4.54
#